data_dd51e223db2a2e2827bc232a068bfbb2
#
_entry.id   dd51e223db2a2e2827bc232a068bfbb2
#
_cell.length_a   1.000
_cell.length_b   1.000
_cell.length_c   1.000
_cell.angle_alpha   90.00
_cell.angle_beta   90.00
_cell.angle_gamma   90.00
#
_symmetry.space_group_name_H-M   'P 1'
#
loop_
_entity.id
_entity.type
_entity.pdbx_description
1 polymer ?
#
loop_
_entity_poly.entity_id
_entity_poly.type
_entity_poly.pdbx_seq_one_letter_code
_entity_poly.pdbx_strand_id
1 'polypeptide(L)'
;MTSMKYARWMFIAAVLSSPFWHAERAHSAVAESAATTKSANVSVPGNQKWFDTGMDVNAGDKLHITAKGTVTMGQNAAITPAGAPRGWVDTLRPLMVPSAGRGALVGRIGNSDAATPFVVGADGSVTAPVAGRLYLGINQDVTQAPDGKYEVHIDRVVATSAAGSQAKYNFQPLFAELNQKLPYRISDKPENGNPGDLVNFVLVGTQEQVTKAFKSAGWLQADKTNKDAVVSALLATLQKDPYMTVPMSILYLFGRPQDFGFERTDPVLVAAQRHHFRIWDAPFSTPQQMLWAGAGTHDIGIEKDQRSANAITHKIDQEVDKERDFIAATLQQAGWVQAMEYMTRPNPLTETKTATGGTIKSDGRVLVIVLNKTQQ
;
A
#
# COMPACT_ATOMS: atom_id res chain seq x y z
N MET A 1 40.00 81.99 6.26
CA MET A 1 40.99 82.54 7.20
C MET A 1 41.49 81.40 8.07
N THR A 2 42.76 81.24 8.10
CA THR A 2 43.76 80.66 9.03
C THR A 2 43.72 79.12 9.16
N SER A 3 44.60 78.42 8.56
CA SER A 3 46.08 78.32 8.63
C SER A 3 46.58 77.31 9.69
N MET A 4 47.18 76.25 9.19
CA MET A 4 48.41 75.55 9.65
C MET A 4 48.40 74.90 11.07
N LYS A 5 48.94 73.69 11.26
CA LYS A 5 50.34 73.29 11.10
C LYS A 5 50.55 71.78 11.21
N TYR A 6 51.54 71.33 10.49
CA TYR A 6 52.12 69.95 10.54
C TYR A 6 52.85 69.68 11.86
N ALA A 7 52.79 68.42 12.32
CA ALA A 7 53.83 67.82 13.15
C ALA A 7 54.07 66.38 12.76
N ARG A 8 55.23 66.09 12.21
CA ARG A 8 55.80 64.76 11.95
C ARG A 8 56.30 64.19 13.27
N TRP A 9 55.96 62.95 13.57
CA TRP A 9 56.69 62.10 14.49
C TRP A 9 57.02 60.79 13.84
N MET A 10 58.29 60.50 13.66
CA MET A 10 58.88 59.18 13.33
C MET A 10 58.76 58.32 14.57
N PHE A 11 58.21 57.08 14.38
CA PHE A 11 58.43 56.01 15.31
C PHE A 11 58.97 54.77 14.61
N ILE A 12 60.01 54.29 15.19
CA ILE A 12 60.92 53.20 14.82
C ILE A 12 60.07 51.87 14.80
N ALA A 13 60.22 51.10 13.73
CA ALA A 13 59.71 49.75 13.62
C ALA A 13 60.59 48.80 14.42
N ALA A 14 60.03 48.18 15.45
CA ALA A 14 60.58 46.96 16.06
C ALA A 14 59.91 45.73 15.43
N VAL A 15 60.70 44.98 14.68
CA VAL A 15 60.31 43.68 14.08
C VAL A 15 60.35 42.63 15.20
N LEU A 16 59.22 42.18 15.66
CA LEU A 16 59.09 40.99 16.49
C LEU A 16 58.62 39.82 15.59
N SER A 17 59.56 38.92 15.33
CA SER A 17 59.34 37.67 14.65
C SER A 17 58.55 36.69 15.55
N SER A 18 57.27 36.48 15.25
CA SER A 18 56.46 35.41 15.85
C SER A 18 56.57 34.17 14.97
N PRO A 19 56.75 32.97 15.54
CA PRO A 19 56.72 31.74 14.75
C PRO A 19 55.30 31.43 14.35
N PHE A 20 55.00 31.35 13.06
CA PHE A 20 53.77 30.83 12.52
C PHE A 20 53.67 29.33 12.83
N TRP A 21 52.80 28.99 13.77
CA TRP A 21 52.31 27.61 13.91
C TRP A 21 51.35 27.34 12.73
N HIS A 22 51.79 26.53 11.79
CA HIS A 22 50.91 25.91 10.80
C HIS A 22 50.09 24.83 11.52
N ALA A 23 48.86 25.17 11.89
CA ALA A 23 47.86 24.13 12.24
C ALA A 23 47.46 23.47 10.92
N GLU A 24 48.05 22.33 10.64
CA GLU A 24 47.51 21.41 9.65
C GLU A 24 46.07 21.05 10.06
N ARG A 25 45.08 21.58 9.35
CA ARG A 25 43.72 21.07 9.39
C ARG A 25 43.75 19.66 8.81
N ALA A 26 43.77 18.68 9.70
CA ALA A 26 43.41 17.31 9.34
C ALA A 26 42.00 17.37 8.73
N HIS A 27 41.89 17.32 7.42
CA HIS A 27 40.65 16.99 6.75
C HIS A 27 40.39 15.55 7.09
N SER A 28 39.50 15.33 8.08
CA SER A 28 38.89 14.03 8.30
C SER A 28 38.08 13.74 7.04
N ALA A 29 38.66 13.02 6.12
CA ALA A 29 37.93 12.41 5.02
C ALA A 29 36.96 11.42 5.67
N VAL A 30 35.69 11.81 5.75
CA VAL A 30 34.61 10.87 6.00
C VAL A 30 34.68 9.89 4.85
N ALA A 31 35.19 8.69 5.11
CA ALA A 31 35.20 7.61 4.15
C ALA A 31 33.73 7.36 3.79
N GLU A 32 33.33 7.79 2.61
CA GLU A 32 32.03 7.45 2.01
C GLU A 32 32.03 5.92 1.89
N SER A 33 31.25 5.27 2.75
CA SER A 33 31.10 3.82 2.73
C SER A 33 30.59 3.44 1.35
N ALA A 34 31.43 2.82 0.54
CA ALA A 34 31.06 2.38 -0.80
C ALA A 34 29.83 1.48 -0.68
N ALA A 35 28.72 1.91 -1.27
CA ALA A 35 27.49 1.15 -1.27
C ALA A 35 27.76 -0.23 -1.91
N THR A 36 27.50 -1.30 -1.15
CA THR A 36 27.72 -2.67 -1.65
C THR A 36 26.66 -2.97 -2.72
N THR A 37 27.11 -3.16 -3.96
CA THR A 37 26.25 -3.58 -5.06
C THR A 37 26.32 -5.10 -5.21
N LYS A 38 25.15 -5.74 -5.33
CA LYS A 38 25.00 -7.16 -5.66
C LYS A 38 24.23 -7.25 -6.97
N SER A 39 24.74 -8.04 -7.92
CA SER A 39 24.11 -8.19 -9.23
C SER A 39 23.70 -9.64 -9.47
N ALA A 40 22.63 -9.84 -10.24
CA ALA A 40 22.17 -11.13 -10.69
C ALA A 40 21.67 -11.06 -12.15
N ASN A 41 21.83 -12.16 -12.88
CA ASN A 41 21.22 -12.35 -14.18
C ASN A 41 20.24 -13.51 -14.08
N VAL A 42 19.02 -13.29 -14.56
CA VAL A 42 17.97 -14.31 -14.54
C VAL A 42 17.22 -14.33 -15.87
N SER A 43 16.61 -15.48 -16.16
CA SER A 43 15.77 -15.67 -17.34
C SER A 43 14.34 -15.85 -16.86
N VAL A 44 13.49 -14.87 -17.14
CA VAL A 44 12.08 -14.83 -16.70
C VAL A 44 11.18 -15.44 -17.78
N PRO A 45 10.63 -16.65 -17.56
CA PRO A 45 9.83 -17.34 -18.57
C PRO A 45 8.39 -16.79 -18.59
N GLY A 46 7.77 -16.78 -19.76
CA GLY A 46 6.39 -16.32 -19.94
C GLY A 46 5.33 -17.21 -19.30
N ASN A 47 5.61 -18.51 -19.17
CA ASN A 47 4.67 -19.50 -18.65
C ASN A 47 4.58 -19.55 -17.11
N GLN A 48 5.28 -18.67 -16.40
CA GLN A 48 5.17 -18.52 -14.94
C GLN A 48 4.58 -17.15 -14.60
N LYS A 49 3.55 -17.13 -13.77
CA LYS A 49 2.96 -15.87 -13.29
C LYS A 49 3.98 -15.05 -12.51
N TRP A 50 4.72 -15.70 -11.61
CA TRP A 50 5.80 -15.11 -10.81
C TRP A 50 7.00 -16.04 -10.78
N PHE A 51 8.15 -15.54 -11.25
CA PHE A 51 9.43 -16.20 -11.25
C PHE A 51 10.24 -15.78 -10.02
N ASP A 52 10.72 -16.73 -9.23
CA ASP A 52 11.61 -16.47 -8.10
C ASP A 52 13.01 -16.13 -8.61
N THR A 53 13.48 -14.91 -8.38
CA THR A 53 14.82 -14.47 -8.82
C THR A 53 15.96 -15.03 -7.97
N GLY A 54 15.67 -15.64 -6.82
CA GLY A 54 16.65 -16.03 -5.82
C GLY A 54 17.24 -14.85 -5.03
N MET A 55 16.87 -13.59 -5.35
CA MET A 55 17.42 -12.40 -4.68
C MET A 55 16.54 -11.98 -3.51
N ASP A 56 17.10 -11.99 -2.30
CA ASP A 56 16.50 -11.35 -1.13
C ASP A 56 16.93 -9.89 -1.09
N VAL A 57 16.00 -9.02 -0.73
CA VAL A 57 16.20 -7.57 -0.55
C VAL A 57 15.84 -7.14 0.85
N ASN A 58 16.42 -6.04 1.32
CA ASN A 58 16.04 -5.38 2.57
C ASN A 58 15.21 -4.12 2.26
N ALA A 59 14.42 -3.67 3.24
CA ALA A 59 13.76 -2.38 3.13
C ALA A 59 14.79 -1.26 2.88
N GLY A 60 14.47 -0.37 1.94
CA GLY A 60 15.36 0.72 1.52
C GLY A 60 16.40 0.35 0.46
N ASP A 61 16.62 -0.92 0.13
CA ASP A 61 17.51 -1.30 -0.98
C ASP A 61 17.00 -0.71 -2.29
N LYS A 62 17.94 -0.20 -3.10
CA LYS A 62 17.61 0.29 -4.44
C LYS A 62 17.91 -0.80 -5.45
N LEU A 63 16.93 -1.11 -6.26
CA LEU A 63 17.04 -2.06 -7.37
C LEU A 63 17.02 -1.30 -8.69
N HIS A 64 17.98 -1.59 -9.56
CA HIS A 64 17.96 -1.19 -10.95
C HIS A 64 17.87 -2.47 -11.78
N ILE A 65 16.84 -2.57 -12.63
CA ILE A 65 16.50 -3.80 -13.33
C ILE A 65 16.39 -3.48 -14.81
N THR A 66 17.24 -4.12 -15.61
CA THR A 66 17.20 -4.01 -17.07
C THR A 66 16.81 -5.35 -17.69
N ALA A 67 16.05 -5.30 -18.77
CA ALA A 67 15.54 -6.50 -19.42
C ALA A 67 15.57 -6.39 -20.94
N LYS A 68 15.81 -7.53 -21.62
CA LYS A 68 15.81 -7.66 -23.07
C LYS A 68 15.17 -8.98 -23.50
N GLY A 69 14.90 -9.10 -24.78
CA GLY A 69 14.23 -10.26 -25.37
C GLY A 69 12.80 -9.95 -25.78
N THR A 70 12.08 -10.97 -26.18
CA THR A 70 10.69 -10.84 -26.60
C THR A 70 9.86 -12.03 -26.17
N VAL A 71 8.58 -11.79 -25.94
CA VAL A 71 7.56 -12.83 -25.74
C VAL A 71 6.43 -12.65 -26.74
N THR A 72 5.69 -13.70 -27.00
CA THR A 72 4.50 -13.68 -27.85
C THR A 72 3.27 -14.06 -27.05
N MET A 73 2.12 -13.44 -27.32
CA MET A 73 0.83 -13.74 -26.72
C MET A 73 -0.19 -14.02 -27.81
N GLY A 74 -0.49 -15.31 -28.03
CA GLY A 74 -1.36 -15.75 -29.10
C GLY A 74 -0.77 -15.44 -30.49
N GLN A 75 -1.58 -14.90 -31.38
CA GLN A 75 -1.15 -14.52 -32.74
C GLN A 75 -0.54 -13.11 -32.83
N ASN A 76 -0.17 -12.50 -31.71
CA ASN A 76 0.33 -11.14 -31.68
C ASN A 76 1.81 -11.06 -32.07
N ALA A 77 2.24 -9.88 -32.48
CA ALA A 77 3.64 -9.56 -32.70
C ALA A 77 4.45 -9.75 -31.40
N ALA A 78 5.77 -9.95 -31.57
CA ALA A 78 6.70 -10.05 -30.47
C ALA A 78 6.65 -8.80 -29.58
N ILE A 79 6.52 -8.99 -28.27
CA ILE A 79 6.41 -7.94 -27.26
C ILE A 79 7.72 -7.87 -26.49
N THR A 80 8.27 -6.68 -26.32
CA THR A 80 9.47 -6.41 -25.52
C THR A 80 9.12 -6.22 -24.03
N PRO A 81 10.11 -6.18 -23.12
CA PRO A 81 9.86 -5.93 -21.70
C PRO A 81 9.15 -4.61 -21.39
N ALA A 82 9.18 -3.62 -22.28
CA ALA A 82 8.40 -2.39 -22.15
C ALA A 82 6.89 -2.62 -22.19
N GLY A 83 6.46 -3.77 -22.71
CA GLY A 83 5.05 -4.10 -22.91
C GLY A 83 4.48 -3.53 -24.21
N ALA A 84 3.34 -4.06 -24.63
CA ALA A 84 2.58 -3.52 -25.76
C ALA A 84 1.95 -2.16 -25.38
N PRO A 85 1.79 -1.24 -26.35
CA PRO A 85 1.02 -0.04 -26.12
C PRO A 85 -0.38 -0.39 -25.64
N ARG A 86 -0.88 0.32 -24.60
CA ARG A 86 -2.22 0.07 -24.07
C ARG A 86 -3.27 0.59 -25.04
N GLY A 87 -4.14 -0.30 -25.48
CA GLY A 87 -5.36 0.05 -26.21
C GLY A 87 -6.57 0.09 -25.28
N TRP A 88 -7.71 0.57 -25.78
CA TRP A 88 -8.96 0.57 -25.02
C TRP A 88 -9.41 -0.84 -24.57
N VAL A 89 -9.06 -1.88 -25.34
CA VAL A 89 -9.34 -3.28 -24.97
C VAL A 89 -8.52 -3.74 -23.75
N ASP A 90 -7.35 -3.17 -23.55
CA ASP A 90 -6.48 -3.57 -22.40
C ASP A 90 -7.02 -3.02 -21.08
N THR A 91 -7.89 -2.00 -21.10
CA THR A 91 -8.60 -1.54 -19.89
C THR A 91 -9.63 -2.58 -19.42
N LEU A 92 -10.06 -3.46 -20.30
CA LEU A 92 -11.01 -4.55 -20.04
C LEU A 92 -10.32 -5.87 -19.63
N ARG A 93 -8.99 -5.90 -19.63
CA ARG A 93 -8.21 -7.12 -19.30
C ARG A 93 -7.73 -7.10 -17.87
N PRO A 94 -7.92 -8.18 -17.13
CA PRO A 94 -7.42 -8.33 -15.76
C PRO A 94 -5.90 -8.59 -15.75
N LEU A 95 -5.12 -7.55 -16.00
CA LEU A 95 -3.64 -7.61 -15.96
C LEU A 95 -3.13 -7.51 -14.52
N MET A 96 -2.01 -8.20 -14.21
CA MET A 96 -1.37 -8.14 -12.88
C MET A 96 -1.06 -6.71 -12.43
N VAL A 97 -0.64 -5.85 -13.37
CA VAL A 97 -0.47 -4.41 -13.18
C VAL A 97 -1.31 -3.68 -14.21
N PRO A 98 -2.51 -3.19 -13.85
CA PRO A 98 -3.45 -2.56 -14.79
C PRO A 98 -2.89 -1.33 -15.49
N SER A 99 -1.96 -0.60 -14.87
CA SER A 99 -1.32 0.59 -15.45
C SER A 99 -0.26 0.29 -16.50
N ALA A 100 0.23 -0.96 -16.57
CA ALA A 100 1.26 -1.38 -17.52
C ALA A 100 0.64 -2.06 -18.75
N GLY A 101 1.34 -1.99 -19.88
CA GLY A 101 0.96 -2.71 -21.09
C GLY A 101 1.05 -4.21 -20.91
N ARG A 102 0.29 -4.95 -21.70
CA ARG A 102 0.38 -6.41 -21.78
C ARG A 102 1.79 -6.80 -22.21
N GLY A 103 2.36 -7.83 -21.56
CA GLY A 103 3.72 -8.27 -21.81
C GLY A 103 4.80 -7.44 -21.12
N ALA A 104 4.49 -6.34 -20.45
CA ALA A 104 5.49 -5.58 -19.67
C ALA A 104 6.12 -6.45 -18.59
N LEU A 105 7.44 -6.28 -18.37
CA LEU A 105 8.08 -6.88 -17.19
C LEU A 105 7.60 -6.16 -15.92
N VAL A 106 7.16 -6.94 -14.95
CA VAL A 106 6.67 -6.46 -13.64
C VAL A 106 7.38 -7.20 -12.52
N GLY A 107 7.39 -6.61 -11.33
CA GLY A 107 8.01 -7.21 -10.15
C GLY A 107 7.14 -7.10 -8.92
N ARG A 108 7.43 -7.92 -7.89
CA ARG A 108 6.89 -7.79 -6.53
C ARG A 108 7.91 -8.25 -5.50
N ILE A 109 7.81 -7.74 -4.28
CA ILE A 109 8.61 -8.22 -3.16
C ILE A 109 7.72 -9.02 -2.21
N GLY A 110 8.07 -10.30 -2.04
CA GLY A 110 7.25 -11.26 -1.29
C GLY A 110 6.35 -12.12 -2.19
N ASN A 111 5.95 -13.28 -1.68
CA ASN A 111 5.14 -14.28 -2.41
C ASN A 111 3.65 -14.24 -2.02
N SER A 112 3.23 -13.24 -1.25
CA SER A 112 1.84 -13.06 -0.85
C SER A 112 1.06 -12.27 -1.91
N ASP A 113 -0.24 -12.54 -2.07
CA ASP A 113 -1.14 -11.74 -2.89
C ASP A 113 -1.36 -10.32 -2.30
N ALA A 114 -1.02 -10.12 -1.04
CA ALA A 114 -0.94 -8.80 -0.43
C ALA A 114 0.22 -7.95 -0.98
N ALA A 115 1.27 -8.55 -1.54
CA ALA A 115 2.38 -7.82 -2.14
C ALA A 115 1.91 -7.04 -3.37
N THR A 116 2.10 -5.70 -3.36
CA THR A 116 1.72 -4.85 -4.48
C THR A 116 2.74 -4.97 -5.60
N PRO A 117 2.34 -5.40 -6.81
CA PRO A 117 3.23 -5.44 -7.95
C PRO A 117 3.61 -4.03 -8.44
N PHE A 118 4.78 -3.90 -9.02
CA PHE A 118 5.29 -2.68 -9.65
C PHE A 118 5.76 -2.92 -11.08
N VAL A 119 5.75 -1.87 -11.88
CA VAL A 119 6.25 -1.92 -13.27
C VAL A 119 7.77 -1.86 -13.27
N VAL A 120 8.40 -2.73 -14.02
CA VAL A 120 9.84 -2.70 -14.33
C VAL A 120 10.07 -2.17 -15.75
N GLY A 121 9.39 -2.75 -16.72
CA GLY A 121 9.62 -2.40 -18.13
C GLY A 121 10.95 -2.95 -18.66
N ALA A 122 11.53 -2.28 -19.64
CA ALA A 122 12.84 -2.62 -20.21
C ALA A 122 14.01 -2.09 -19.34
N ASP A 123 13.77 -1.03 -18.59
CA ASP A 123 14.71 -0.37 -17.70
C ASP A 123 13.92 0.30 -16.58
N GLY A 124 14.04 -0.20 -15.37
CA GLY A 124 13.28 0.29 -14.22
C GLY A 124 14.07 0.33 -12.92
N SER A 125 13.72 1.29 -12.08
CA SER A 125 14.30 1.40 -10.73
C SER A 125 13.20 1.40 -9.67
N VAL A 126 13.44 0.69 -8.58
CA VAL A 126 12.52 0.64 -7.44
C VAL A 126 13.31 0.65 -6.13
N THR A 127 12.79 1.33 -5.13
CA THR A 127 13.26 1.19 -3.75
C THR A 127 12.39 0.15 -3.06
N ALA A 128 13.00 -0.87 -2.48
CA ALA A 128 12.29 -1.94 -1.78
C ALA A 128 11.55 -1.37 -0.55
N PRO A 129 10.21 -1.42 -0.49
CA PRO A 129 9.46 -0.90 0.65
C PRO A 129 9.59 -1.78 1.88
N VAL A 130 9.90 -3.06 1.70
CA VAL A 130 10.03 -4.06 2.76
C VAL A 130 11.15 -5.04 2.44
N ALA A 131 11.61 -5.77 3.45
CA ALA A 131 12.47 -6.92 3.24
C ALA A 131 11.66 -8.09 2.66
N GLY A 132 12.28 -8.84 1.73
CA GLY A 132 11.65 -10.02 1.16
C GLY A 132 12.35 -10.54 -0.09
N ARG A 133 11.80 -11.60 -0.65
CA ARG A 133 12.26 -12.20 -1.90
C ARG A 133 11.72 -11.41 -3.09
N LEU A 134 12.57 -11.05 -4.05
CA LEU A 134 12.16 -10.43 -5.31
C LEU A 134 11.60 -11.48 -6.26
N TYR A 135 10.39 -11.25 -6.75
CA TYR A 135 9.77 -12.01 -7.83
C TYR A 135 9.60 -11.13 -9.06
N LEU A 136 9.81 -11.68 -10.24
CA LEU A 136 9.54 -11.03 -11.51
C LEU A 136 8.46 -11.80 -12.28
N GLY A 137 7.72 -11.09 -13.12
CA GLY A 137 6.68 -11.70 -13.94
C GLY A 137 6.44 -10.91 -15.22
N ILE A 138 5.69 -11.49 -16.13
CA ILE A 138 5.29 -10.85 -17.37
C ILE A 138 3.83 -10.47 -17.24
N ASN A 139 3.51 -9.19 -17.43
CA ASN A 139 2.15 -8.65 -17.25
C ASN A 139 1.18 -9.30 -18.22
N GLN A 140 0.37 -10.21 -17.70
CA GLN A 140 -0.52 -11.06 -18.48
C GLN A 140 -1.89 -11.17 -17.79
N ASP A 141 -2.89 -11.54 -18.56
CA ASP A 141 -4.17 -12.01 -18.04
C ASP A 141 -4.11 -13.51 -17.75
N VAL A 142 -5.14 -14.01 -17.07
CA VAL A 142 -5.20 -15.45 -16.68
C VAL A 142 -5.53 -16.40 -17.83
N THR A 143 -5.90 -15.85 -18.98
CA THR A 143 -6.44 -16.65 -20.09
C THR A 143 -5.34 -17.15 -21.02
N GLN A 144 -4.19 -16.48 -21.04
CA GLN A 144 -3.13 -16.78 -22.02
C GLN A 144 -1.73 -16.45 -21.49
N ALA A 145 -0.98 -17.50 -21.15
CA ALA A 145 0.43 -17.36 -20.80
C ALA A 145 1.26 -16.94 -22.04
N PRO A 146 2.20 -16.00 -21.89
CA PRO A 146 3.15 -15.66 -22.93
C PRO A 146 4.06 -16.84 -23.26
N ASP A 147 4.40 -16.99 -24.53
CA ASP A 147 5.49 -17.86 -24.97
C ASP A 147 6.77 -17.05 -25.12
N GLY A 148 7.93 -17.65 -24.75
CA GLY A 148 9.22 -16.97 -24.71
C GLY A 148 9.67 -16.56 -23.32
N LYS A 149 10.65 -15.69 -23.25
CA LYS A 149 11.27 -15.26 -22.00
C LYS A 149 11.95 -13.90 -22.13
N TYR A 150 12.20 -13.26 -20.99
CA TYR A 150 13.08 -12.10 -20.88
C TYR A 150 14.38 -12.45 -20.18
N GLU A 151 15.51 -11.97 -20.71
CA GLU A 151 16.80 -11.99 -20.03
C GLU A 151 16.92 -10.71 -19.22
N VAL A 152 17.04 -10.85 -17.91
CA VAL A 152 16.96 -9.74 -16.94
C VAL A 152 18.24 -9.65 -16.16
N HIS A 153 18.78 -8.43 -16.06
CA HIS A 153 19.89 -8.07 -15.19
C HIS A 153 19.36 -7.23 -14.04
N ILE A 154 19.77 -7.56 -12.82
CA ILE A 154 19.33 -6.90 -11.59
C ILE A 154 20.56 -6.42 -10.84
N ASP A 155 20.66 -5.11 -10.60
CA ASP A 155 21.62 -4.50 -9.70
C ASP A 155 20.90 -4.11 -8.41
N ARG A 156 21.40 -4.57 -7.28
CA ARG A 156 20.92 -4.23 -5.95
C ARG A 156 21.98 -3.40 -5.23
N VAL A 157 21.67 -2.16 -4.94
CA VAL A 157 22.45 -1.28 -4.05
C VAL A 157 21.88 -1.45 -2.64
N VAL A 158 22.68 -2.05 -1.76
CA VAL A 158 22.27 -2.28 -0.38
C VAL A 158 22.14 -0.96 0.35
N ALA A 159 20.97 -0.71 0.95
CA ALA A 159 20.76 0.45 1.78
C ALA A 159 21.75 0.45 2.94
N THR A 160 22.46 1.55 3.14
CA THR A 160 23.21 1.78 4.39
C THR A 160 22.15 2.02 5.48
N SER A 161 21.69 0.95 6.12
CA SER A 161 20.66 1.05 7.12
C SER A 161 21.22 1.74 8.36
N ALA A 162 20.71 2.91 8.67
CA ALA A 162 20.53 3.26 10.06
C ALA A 162 19.47 2.30 10.61
N ALA A 163 19.90 1.13 11.09
CA ALA A 163 19.06 0.25 11.87
C ALA A 163 18.78 0.94 13.21
N GLY A 164 17.92 1.95 13.17
CA GLY A 164 17.32 2.53 14.36
C GLY A 164 16.44 1.47 14.97
N SER A 165 16.81 0.96 16.13
CA SER A 165 15.90 0.22 16.99
C SER A 165 14.66 1.09 17.20
N GLN A 166 13.58 0.82 16.46
CA GLN A 166 12.31 1.53 16.69
C GLN A 166 11.85 1.17 18.09
N ALA A 167 11.64 2.18 18.92
CA ALA A 167 11.09 1.97 20.25
C ALA A 167 9.76 1.19 20.12
N LYS A 168 9.62 0.12 20.89
CA LYS A 168 8.41 -0.72 20.86
C LYS A 168 7.20 0.15 21.21
N TYR A 169 6.20 0.22 20.32
CA TYR A 169 4.98 0.96 20.57
C TYR A 169 4.21 0.33 21.74
N ASN A 170 3.78 1.14 22.71
CA ASN A 170 2.97 0.66 23.83
C ASN A 170 1.49 0.77 23.49
N PHE A 171 0.85 -0.35 23.20
CA PHE A 171 -0.57 -0.42 22.83
C PHE A 171 -1.53 -0.35 24.03
N GLN A 172 -1.07 -0.63 25.26
CA GLN A 172 -1.96 -0.82 26.40
C GLN A 172 -2.88 0.38 26.73
N PRO A 173 -2.39 1.64 26.72
CA PRO A 173 -3.27 2.80 26.94
C PRO A 173 -4.35 2.93 25.86
N LEU A 174 -3.96 2.69 24.60
CA LEU A 174 -4.87 2.75 23.46
C LEU A 174 -5.92 1.63 23.52
N PHE A 175 -5.55 0.41 23.89
CA PHE A 175 -6.49 -0.69 24.05
C PHE A 175 -7.53 -0.42 25.13
N ALA A 176 -7.11 0.18 26.25
CA ALA A 176 -8.03 0.56 27.32
C ALA A 176 -9.09 1.57 26.79
N GLU A 177 -8.67 2.57 26.04
CA GLU A 177 -9.57 3.56 25.44
C GLU A 177 -10.50 2.94 24.39
N LEU A 178 -9.95 2.18 23.44
CA LEU A 178 -10.73 1.54 22.38
C LEU A 178 -11.76 0.56 22.94
N ASN A 179 -11.43 -0.21 23.98
CA ASN A 179 -12.38 -1.14 24.61
C ASN A 179 -13.59 -0.44 25.22
N GLN A 180 -13.46 0.82 25.64
CA GLN A 180 -14.55 1.62 26.20
C GLN A 180 -15.37 2.33 25.12
N LYS A 181 -14.73 2.84 24.07
CA LYS A 181 -15.34 3.79 23.13
C LYS A 181 -15.64 3.24 21.73
N LEU A 182 -14.92 2.17 21.30
CA LEU A 182 -15.07 1.64 19.95
C LEU A 182 -16.33 0.76 19.84
N PRO A 183 -17.29 1.09 18.96
CA PRO A 183 -18.43 0.21 18.69
C PRO A 183 -17.98 -1.15 18.13
N TYR A 184 -18.80 -2.17 18.31
CA TYR A 184 -18.53 -3.51 17.78
C TYR A 184 -18.89 -3.65 16.30
N ARG A 185 -19.90 -2.88 15.84
CA ARG A 185 -20.52 -3.04 14.54
C ARG A 185 -20.86 -1.69 13.91
N ILE A 186 -20.83 -1.65 12.61
CA ILE A 186 -21.43 -0.57 11.81
C ILE A 186 -22.93 -0.78 11.66
N SER A 187 -23.65 0.19 11.09
CA SER A 187 -25.08 0.10 10.84
C SER A 187 -25.46 0.60 9.45
N ASP A 188 -26.67 0.24 8.98
CA ASP A 188 -27.22 0.67 7.70
C ASP A 188 -27.91 2.04 7.77
N LYS A 189 -28.08 2.60 8.98
CA LYS A 189 -28.67 3.92 9.25
C LYS A 189 -27.93 4.62 10.39
N PRO A 190 -27.99 5.96 10.47
CA PRO A 190 -27.32 6.71 11.53
C PRO A 190 -27.89 6.40 12.93
N GLU A 191 -29.20 6.19 13.03
CA GLU A 191 -29.91 5.85 14.26
C GLU A 191 -30.85 4.68 14.03
N ASN A 192 -30.95 3.79 15.02
CA ASN A 192 -31.83 2.62 14.98
C ASN A 192 -31.70 1.77 13.71
N GLY A 193 -30.51 1.75 13.11
CA GLY A 193 -30.19 0.94 11.95
C GLY A 193 -29.98 -0.54 12.29
N ASN A 194 -30.12 -1.41 11.28
CA ASN A 194 -29.72 -2.79 11.43
C ASN A 194 -28.20 -2.88 11.60
N PRO A 195 -27.74 -3.69 12.56
CA PRO A 195 -26.30 -3.88 12.72
C PRO A 195 -25.71 -4.61 11.51
N GLY A 196 -24.65 -4.01 10.95
CA GLY A 196 -23.90 -4.49 9.78
C GLY A 196 -22.64 -5.27 10.16
N ASP A 197 -21.55 -5.00 9.42
CA ASP A 197 -20.27 -5.69 9.58
C ASP A 197 -19.59 -5.37 10.90
N LEU A 198 -18.62 -6.20 11.27
CA LEU A 198 -17.80 -5.99 12.46
C LEU A 198 -16.78 -4.88 12.21
N VAL A 199 -16.55 -4.05 13.22
CA VAL A 199 -15.35 -3.20 13.29
C VAL A 199 -14.19 -4.10 13.67
N ASN A 200 -13.34 -4.44 12.69
CA ASN A 200 -12.32 -5.46 12.84
C ASN A 200 -10.88 -4.94 12.80
N PHE A 201 -10.67 -3.65 12.46
CA PHE A 201 -9.35 -3.02 12.58
C PHE A 201 -9.44 -1.54 12.99
N VAL A 202 -8.34 -0.99 13.48
CA VAL A 202 -8.14 0.43 13.77
C VAL A 202 -6.78 0.87 13.21
N LEU A 203 -6.75 2.04 12.55
CA LEU A 203 -5.50 2.66 12.12
C LEU A 203 -5.17 3.83 13.04
N VAL A 204 -3.89 4.00 13.32
CA VAL A 204 -3.33 5.16 14.02
C VAL A 204 -2.46 5.94 13.05
N GLY A 205 -2.89 7.13 12.70
CA GLY A 205 -2.18 7.98 11.74
C GLY A 205 -3.04 9.12 11.21
N THR A 206 -2.40 10.14 10.62
CA THR A 206 -3.13 11.26 10.02
C THR A 206 -3.89 10.83 8.77
N GLN A 207 -4.89 11.61 8.36
CA GLN A 207 -5.62 11.37 7.12
C GLN A 207 -4.69 11.25 5.91
N GLU A 208 -3.67 12.10 5.85
CA GLU A 208 -2.69 12.06 4.77
C GLU A 208 -1.88 10.75 4.76
N GLN A 209 -1.44 10.28 5.94
CA GLN A 209 -0.76 8.99 6.07
C GLN A 209 -1.67 7.84 5.61
N VAL A 210 -2.92 7.80 6.07
CA VAL A 210 -3.89 6.77 5.69
C VAL A 210 -4.11 6.74 4.19
N THR A 211 -4.36 7.90 3.57
CA THR A 211 -4.60 7.99 2.13
C THR A 211 -3.37 7.56 1.32
N LYS A 212 -2.18 8.01 1.70
CA LYS A 212 -0.92 7.62 1.04
C LYS A 212 -0.62 6.14 1.22
N ALA A 213 -0.79 5.61 2.44
CA ALA A 213 -0.54 4.22 2.75
C ALA A 213 -1.40 3.28 1.90
N PHE A 214 -2.70 3.51 1.84
CA PHE A 214 -3.59 2.67 1.03
C PHE A 214 -3.33 2.82 -0.47
N LYS A 215 -3.09 4.03 -0.96
CA LYS A 215 -2.72 4.23 -2.36
C LYS A 215 -1.46 3.46 -2.74
N SER A 216 -0.40 3.51 -1.92
CA SER A 216 0.85 2.77 -2.18
C SER A 216 0.68 1.26 -2.00
N ALA A 217 -0.28 0.82 -1.18
CA ALA A 217 -0.65 -0.58 -1.02
C ALA A 217 -1.62 -1.10 -2.11
N GLY A 218 -1.87 -0.30 -3.17
CA GLY A 218 -2.67 -0.71 -4.32
C GLY A 218 -4.19 -0.64 -4.11
N TRP A 219 -4.65 0.10 -3.10
CA TRP A 219 -6.08 0.34 -2.86
C TRP A 219 -6.54 1.58 -3.60
N LEU A 220 -7.74 1.50 -4.16
CA LEU A 220 -8.43 2.62 -4.80
C LEU A 220 -9.48 3.18 -3.83
N GLN A 221 -9.56 4.51 -3.74
CA GLN A 221 -10.60 5.14 -2.96
C GLN A 221 -11.90 5.10 -3.75
N ALA A 222 -12.94 4.52 -3.15
CA ALA A 222 -14.27 4.41 -3.76
C ALA A 222 -15.09 5.69 -3.53
N ASP A 223 -15.89 6.05 -4.51
CA ASP A 223 -16.84 7.15 -4.38
C ASP A 223 -18.02 6.79 -3.48
N LYS A 224 -18.54 7.80 -2.76
CA LYS A 224 -19.73 7.65 -1.92
C LYS A 224 -20.98 7.83 -2.78
N THR A 225 -21.80 6.80 -2.93
CA THR A 225 -23.07 6.89 -3.68
C THR A 225 -24.20 6.09 -3.04
N ASN A 226 -25.43 6.44 -3.38
CA ASN A 226 -26.64 5.76 -2.90
C ASN A 226 -26.80 4.37 -3.53
N LYS A 227 -27.28 3.39 -2.76
CA LYS A 227 -27.40 1.97 -3.12
C LYS A 227 -28.06 1.69 -4.46
N ASP A 228 -29.13 2.42 -4.80
CA ASP A 228 -29.95 2.11 -6.00
C ASP A 228 -29.26 2.55 -7.29
N ALA A 229 -28.46 3.61 -7.23
CA ALA A 229 -27.61 4.05 -8.34
C ALA A 229 -26.43 3.09 -8.58
N VAL A 230 -25.92 2.46 -7.51
CA VAL A 230 -24.79 1.52 -7.54
C VAL A 230 -25.11 0.24 -8.27
N VAL A 231 -26.24 -0.39 -7.96
CA VAL A 231 -26.63 -1.68 -8.57
C VAL A 231 -26.97 -1.48 -10.05
N SER A 232 -27.67 -0.40 -10.38
CA SER A 232 -28.01 -0.09 -11.77
C SER A 232 -26.80 0.32 -12.61
N ALA A 233 -25.88 1.10 -12.04
CA ALA A 233 -24.63 1.45 -12.68
C ALA A 233 -23.69 0.24 -12.84
N LEU A 234 -23.63 -0.65 -11.84
CA LEU A 234 -22.85 -1.88 -11.88
C LEU A 234 -23.33 -2.80 -13.00
N LEU A 235 -24.62 -3.04 -13.12
CA LEU A 235 -25.18 -3.88 -14.16
C LEU A 235 -25.01 -3.27 -15.57
N ALA A 236 -25.07 -1.95 -15.69
CA ALA A 236 -24.82 -1.24 -16.94
C ALA A 236 -23.32 -1.18 -17.30
N THR A 237 -22.44 -1.17 -16.30
CA THR A 237 -21.00 -0.96 -16.46
C THR A 237 -20.25 -2.28 -16.66
N LEU A 238 -20.73 -3.40 -16.12
CA LEU A 238 -20.19 -4.75 -16.36
C LEU A 238 -20.13 -5.08 -17.87
N GLN A 239 -20.88 -4.34 -18.69
CA GLN A 239 -20.84 -4.49 -20.14
C GLN A 239 -19.87 -3.53 -20.84
N LYS A 240 -19.31 -2.52 -20.17
CA LYS A 240 -18.54 -1.45 -20.83
C LYS A 240 -17.19 -1.06 -20.24
N ASP A 241 -16.96 -1.19 -18.91
CA ASP A 241 -15.67 -0.82 -18.31
C ASP A 241 -15.40 -1.56 -16.98
N PRO A 242 -14.57 -2.62 -16.97
CA PRO A 242 -14.27 -3.41 -15.77
C PRO A 242 -13.35 -2.72 -14.75
N TYR A 243 -12.82 -1.52 -15.03
CA TYR A 243 -11.92 -0.78 -14.15
C TYR A 243 -12.56 0.40 -13.43
N MET A 244 -13.87 0.60 -13.57
CA MET A 244 -14.53 1.63 -12.77
C MET A 244 -14.63 1.19 -11.31
N THR A 245 -14.21 2.08 -10.41
CA THR A 245 -14.51 1.98 -8.99
C THR A 245 -16.01 1.78 -8.81
N VAL A 246 -16.39 0.66 -8.20
CA VAL A 246 -17.81 0.40 -7.96
C VAL A 246 -18.22 1.22 -6.74
N PRO A 247 -19.25 2.08 -6.88
CA PRO A 247 -19.69 2.89 -5.76
C PRO A 247 -20.04 2.05 -4.53
N MET A 248 -19.56 2.46 -3.36
CA MET A 248 -19.80 1.77 -2.10
C MET A 248 -21.04 2.34 -1.39
N SER A 249 -21.90 1.45 -0.86
CA SER A 249 -23.03 1.85 -0.03
C SER A 249 -22.59 2.72 1.14
N ILE A 250 -23.37 3.74 1.46
CA ILE A 250 -23.19 4.53 2.69
C ILE A 250 -23.59 3.67 3.88
N LEU A 251 -22.66 3.50 4.82
CA LEU A 251 -22.86 2.85 6.10
C LEU A 251 -22.44 3.77 7.24
N TYR A 252 -22.84 3.47 8.45
CA TYR A 252 -22.75 4.39 9.58
C TYR A 252 -21.99 3.79 10.75
N LEU A 253 -21.15 4.60 11.36
CA LEU A 253 -20.52 4.35 12.66
C LEU A 253 -20.46 5.68 13.41
N PHE A 254 -20.57 5.68 14.73
CA PHE A 254 -20.65 6.90 15.54
C PHE A 254 -21.79 7.87 15.11
N GLY A 255 -22.90 7.34 14.57
CA GLY A 255 -24.03 8.12 14.08
C GLY A 255 -23.79 8.88 12.77
N ARG A 256 -22.68 8.67 12.07
CA ARG A 256 -22.31 9.38 10.84
C ARG A 256 -21.83 8.44 9.74
N PRO A 257 -21.90 8.87 8.46
CA PRO A 257 -21.42 8.07 7.34
C PRO A 257 -19.90 7.87 7.39
N GLN A 258 -19.39 6.83 6.68
CA GLN A 258 -17.95 6.61 6.54
C GLN A 258 -17.25 7.84 5.96
N ASP A 259 -16.00 8.09 6.40
CA ASP A 259 -15.15 9.12 5.81
C ASP A 259 -14.60 8.67 4.47
N PHE A 260 -14.10 7.43 4.44
CA PHE A 260 -13.53 6.82 3.24
C PHE A 260 -14.01 5.39 3.06
N GLY A 261 -14.15 4.99 1.81
CA GLY A 261 -14.23 3.61 1.36
C GLY A 261 -13.02 3.32 0.48
N PHE A 262 -12.49 2.12 0.58
CA PHE A 262 -11.41 1.64 -0.27
C PHE A 262 -11.77 0.29 -0.84
N GLU A 263 -11.32 0.05 -2.08
CA GLU A 263 -11.47 -1.23 -2.75
C GLU A 263 -10.18 -1.63 -3.43
N ARG A 264 -9.95 -2.92 -3.50
CA ARG A 264 -8.86 -3.54 -4.26
C ARG A 264 -9.43 -4.74 -4.97
N THR A 265 -9.40 -4.72 -6.29
CA THR A 265 -9.86 -5.85 -7.11
C THR A 265 -8.71 -6.82 -7.31
N ASP A 266 -8.99 -8.13 -7.21
CA ASP A 266 -8.12 -9.12 -7.82
C ASP A 266 -8.23 -8.93 -9.35
N PRO A 267 -7.09 -8.84 -10.07
CA PRO A 267 -7.10 -8.57 -11.51
C PRO A 267 -7.92 -9.52 -12.36
N VAL A 268 -8.45 -10.58 -11.79
CA VAL A 268 -9.08 -11.68 -12.55
C VAL A 268 -10.60 -11.71 -12.51
N LEU A 269 -11.26 -11.16 -11.46
CA LEU A 269 -12.70 -11.35 -11.25
C LEU A 269 -13.39 -10.06 -10.75
N VAL A 270 -13.49 -9.13 -11.63
CA VAL A 270 -13.66 -7.69 -11.42
C VAL A 270 -14.93 -7.24 -10.66
N ALA A 271 -16.04 -7.95 -10.71
CA ALA A 271 -17.29 -7.41 -10.13
C ALA A 271 -17.85 -8.22 -8.96
N ALA A 272 -17.51 -9.50 -8.88
CA ALA A 272 -18.06 -10.41 -7.89
C ALA A 272 -17.07 -10.74 -6.75
N GLN A 273 -15.80 -10.38 -6.91
CA GLN A 273 -14.76 -10.69 -5.94
C GLN A 273 -13.86 -9.47 -5.76
N ARG A 274 -14.08 -8.74 -4.69
CA ARG A 274 -13.26 -7.57 -4.35
C ARG A 274 -13.01 -7.49 -2.85
N HIS A 275 -11.82 -7.13 -2.52
CA HIS A 275 -11.45 -6.67 -1.19
C HIS A 275 -11.99 -5.26 -1.00
N HIS A 276 -12.67 -5.01 0.11
CA HIS A 276 -13.14 -3.66 0.40
C HIS A 276 -13.29 -3.41 1.89
N PHE A 277 -13.13 -2.16 2.26
CA PHE A 277 -13.36 -1.72 3.63
C PHE A 277 -13.81 -0.26 3.68
N ARG A 278 -14.34 0.11 4.84
CA ARG A 278 -14.73 1.48 5.17
C ARG A 278 -14.02 1.91 6.44
N ILE A 279 -13.70 3.20 6.53
CA ILE A 279 -13.11 3.78 7.72
C ILE A 279 -13.83 5.05 8.15
N TRP A 280 -13.80 5.27 9.46
CA TRP A 280 -14.37 6.43 10.15
C TRP A 280 -13.32 7.03 11.07
N ASP A 281 -13.11 8.35 10.99
CA ASP A 281 -12.37 9.08 12.02
C ASP A 281 -13.12 8.96 13.34
N ALA A 282 -12.48 8.44 14.37
CA ALA A 282 -13.12 8.22 15.66
C ALA A 282 -13.34 9.57 16.39
N PRO A 283 -14.52 9.81 16.96
CA PRO A 283 -14.84 11.09 17.60
C PRO A 283 -14.02 11.38 18.86
N PHE A 284 -13.21 10.43 19.30
CA PHE A 284 -12.25 10.54 20.39
C PHE A 284 -10.80 10.63 19.90
N SER A 285 -10.58 10.80 18.59
CA SER A 285 -9.29 11.17 18.02
C SER A 285 -8.78 12.50 18.59
N THR A 286 -7.46 12.65 18.70
CA THR A 286 -6.81 13.90 19.04
C THR A 286 -5.86 14.33 17.90
N PRO A 287 -5.47 15.61 17.82
CA PRO A 287 -4.48 16.04 16.81
C PRO A 287 -3.15 15.29 16.90
N GLN A 288 -2.80 14.77 18.09
CA GLN A 288 -1.58 14.00 18.32
C GLN A 288 -1.75 12.50 18.00
N GLN A 289 -3.01 12.01 18.03
CA GLN A 289 -3.32 10.60 17.82
C GLN A 289 -4.67 10.48 17.09
N MET A 290 -4.63 10.54 15.76
CA MET A 290 -5.82 10.30 14.94
C MET A 290 -6.06 8.80 14.81
N LEU A 291 -7.32 8.41 15.05
CA LEU A 291 -7.77 7.02 15.10
C LEU A 291 -8.86 6.80 14.04
N TRP A 292 -8.69 5.77 13.22
CA TRP A 292 -9.65 5.40 12.18
C TRP A 292 -10.21 4.01 12.48
N ALA A 293 -11.47 3.94 12.84
CA ALA A 293 -12.17 2.66 12.99
C ALA A 293 -12.49 2.08 11.62
N GLY A 294 -12.21 0.81 11.39
CA GLY A 294 -12.35 0.15 10.11
C GLY A 294 -13.21 -1.10 10.15
N ALA A 295 -13.99 -1.31 9.09
CA ALA A 295 -14.76 -2.53 8.84
C ALA A 295 -14.39 -3.05 7.44
N GLY A 296 -13.68 -4.17 7.37
CA GLY A 296 -13.22 -4.83 6.15
C GLY A 296 -13.96 -6.13 5.89
N THR A 297 -14.36 -6.33 4.63
CA THR A 297 -15.02 -7.53 4.14
C THR A 297 -14.58 -7.84 2.71
N HIS A 298 -14.57 -9.13 2.36
CA HIS A 298 -14.22 -9.60 1.02
C HIS A 298 -15.49 -10.12 0.33
N ASP A 299 -15.84 -9.53 -0.82
CA ASP A 299 -16.92 -10.04 -1.68
C ASP A 299 -16.43 -11.28 -2.43
N ILE A 300 -17.17 -12.38 -2.33
CA ILE A 300 -16.87 -13.67 -2.99
C ILE A 300 -17.94 -14.10 -4.01
N GLY A 301 -18.90 -13.25 -4.29
CA GLY A 301 -19.98 -13.54 -5.22
C GLY A 301 -21.19 -12.65 -5.02
N ILE A 302 -22.31 -13.13 -5.52
CA ILE A 302 -23.61 -12.46 -5.45
C ILE A 302 -24.61 -13.42 -4.80
N GLU A 303 -25.47 -12.89 -3.90
CA GLU A 303 -26.55 -13.65 -3.25
C GLU A 303 -27.84 -12.83 -3.17
N LYS A 304 -28.94 -13.50 -2.77
CA LYS A 304 -30.20 -12.79 -2.52
C LYS A 304 -30.12 -12.05 -1.18
N ASP A 305 -30.57 -10.80 -1.17
CA ASP A 305 -30.76 -10.04 0.07
C ASP A 305 -31.93 -10.67 0.85
N GLN A 306 -31.65 -11.20 2.02
CA GLN A 306 -32.66 -11.88 2.86
C GLN A 306 -33.74 -10.93 3.40
N ARG A 307 -33.53 -9.60 3.29
CA ARG A 307 -34.49 -8.58 3.70
C ARG A 307 -35.51 -8.20 2.62
N SER A 308 -35.24 -8.56 1.37
CA SER A 308 -36.07 -8.20 0.22
C SER A 308 -36.18 -9.35 -0.77
N ALA A 309 -37.40 -9.73 -1.11
CA ALA A 309 -37.69 -10.90 -1.97
C ALA A 309 -37.04 -10.78 -3.38
N ASN A 310 -36.75 -9.59 -3.85
CA ASN A 310 -36.26 -9.33 -5.22
C ASN A 310 -34.91 -8.59 -5.27
N ALA A 311 -34.28 -8.33 -4.12
CA ALA A 311 -33.00 -7.62 -4.09
C ALA A 311 -31.83 -8.61 -4.12
N ILE A 312 -30.78 -8.23 -4.87
CA ILE A 312 -29.51 -8.93 -4.96
C ILE A 312 -28.48 -8.14 -4.15
N THR A 313 -27.64 -8.83 -3.41
CA THR A 313 -26.53 -8.24 -2.63
C THR A 313 -25.22 -8.99 -2.92
N HIS A 314 -24.11 -8.40 -2.54
CA HIS A 314 -22.84 -9.10 -2.57
C HIS A 314 -22.81 -10.18 -1.47
N LYS A 315 -22.30 -11.36 -1.83
CA LYS A 315 -21.97 -12.41 -0.89
C LYS A 315 -20.57 -12.17 -0.37
N ILE A 316 -20.43 -11.96 0.93
CA ILE A 316 -19.13 -11.80 1.56
C ILE A 316 -18.53 -13.14 2.02
N ASP A 317 -17.20 -13.24 2.08
CA ASP A 317 -16.54 -14.32 2.85
C ASP A 317 -16.97 -14.18 4.32
N GLN A 318 -17.52 -15.23 4.86
CA GLN A 318 -17.98 -15.22 6.25
C GLN A 318 -16.81 -15.07 7.26
N GLU A 319 -15.60 -15.49 6.91
CA GLU A 319 -14.38 -15.38 7.74
C GLU A 319 -13.77 -13.99 7.58
N VAL A 320 -14.41 -12.96 8.17
CA VAL A 320 -14.03 -11.54 7.95
C VAL A 320 -12.65 -11.17 8.47
N ASP A 321 -12.07 -12.01 9.32
CA ASP A 321 -10.70 -11.80 9.82
C ASP A 321 -9.64 -11.97 8.74
N LYS A 322 -9.91 -12.78 7.70
CA LYS A 322 -9.02 -12.90 6.56
C LYS A 322 -8.85 -11.56 5.85
N GLU A 323 -9.95 -10.79 5.71
CA GLU A 323 -9.89 -9.48 5.09
C GLU A 323 -9.16 -8.47 5.97
N ARG A 324 -9.41 -8.47 7.27
CA ARG A 324 -8.65 -7.68 8.25
C ARG A 324 -7.15 -7.92 8.11
N ASP A 325 -6.75 -9.17 8.09
CA ASP A 325 -5.36 -9.59 8.04
C ASP A 325 -4.74 -9.30 6.66
N PHE A 326 -5.52 -9.41 5.58
CA PHE A 326 -5.11 -9.02 4.24
C PHE A 326 -4.87 -7.51 4.13
N ILE A 327 -5.76 -6.66 4.67
CA ILE A 327 -5.58 -5.20 4.73
C ILE A 327 -4.25 -4.87 5.42
N ALA A 328 -4.00 -5.45 6.60
CA ALA A 328 -2.76 -5.25 7.34
C ALA A 328 -1.52 -5.70 6.55
N ALA A 329 -1.59 -6.87 5.93
CA ALA A 329 -0.50 -7.41 5.12
C ALA A 329 -0.17 -6.50 3.92
N THR A 330 -1.17 -5.90 3.27
CA THR A 330 -0.93 -4.96 2.16
C THR A 330 -0.20 -3.70 2.63
N LEU A 331 -0.59 -3.14 3.77
CA LEU A 331 0.09 -1.98 4.37
C LEU A 331 1.51 -2.33 4.82
N GLN A 332 1.70 -3.52 5.38
CA GLN A 332 3.03 -4.00 5.78
C GLN A 332 3.93 -4.19 4.57
N GLN A 333 3.42 -4.81 3.50
CA GLN A 333 4.15 -4.98 2.24
C GLN A 333 4.48 -3.66 1.54
N ALA A 334 3.68 -2.63 1.76
CA ALA A 334 3.95 -1.28 1.25
C ALA A 334 4.88 -0.44 2.17
N GLY A 335 5.37 -1.01 3.29
CA GLY A 335 6.30 -0.35 4.21
C GLY A 335 5.66 0.71 5.11
N TRP A 336 4.34 0.68 5.28
CA TRP A 336 3.61 1.69 6.06
C TRP A 336 3.32 1.30 7.51
N VAL A 337 3.64 0.09 7.94
CA VAL A 337 3.36 -0.37 9.30
C VAL A 337 4.56 -0.12 10.21
N GLN A 338 4.40 0.76 11.20
CA GLN A 338 5.36 0.97 12.29
C GLN A 338 5.23 -0.14 13.33
N ALA A 339 4.00 -0.41 13.76
CA ALA A 339 3.68 -1.44 14.75
C ALA A 339 2.25 -1.91 14.54
N MET A 340 1.94 -3.13 14.93
CA MET A 340 0.58 -3.65 14.96
C MET A 340 0.42 -4.70 16.06
N GLU A 341 -0.77 -4.75 16.65
CA GLU A 341 -1.11 -5.70 17.71
C GLU A 341 -2.61 -5.98 17.74
N TYR A 342 -2.99 -7.23 18.02
CA TYR A 342 -4.39 -7.62 18.19
C TYR A 342 -4.90 -7.25 19.58
N MET A 343 -5.98 -6.50 19.60
CA MET A 343 -6.72 -6.16 20.81
C MET A 343 -7.87 -7.15 21.01
N THR A 344 -7.92 -7.80 22.16
CA THR A 344 -9.06 -8.63 22.57
C THR A 344 -10.16 -7.73 23.11
N ARG A 345 -11.40 -7.95 22.63
CA ARG A 345 -12.58 -7.22 23.10
C ARG A 345 -13.13 -7.86 24.39
N PRO A 346 -13.71 -7.09 25.34
CA PRO A 346 -14.30 -7.64 26.57
C PRO A 346 -15.41 -8.66 26.31
N ASN A 347 -16.24 -8.41 25.30
CA ASN A 347 -17.34 -9.30 24.88
C ASN A 347 -17.18 -9.62 23.38
N PRO A 348 -16.27 -10.51 23.00
CA PRO A 348 -15.97 -10.76 21.59
C PRO A 348 -17.17 -11.33 20.84
N LEU A 349 -17.47 -10.76 19.67
CA LEU A 349 -18.47 -11.27 18.75
C LEU A 349 -17.82 -12.25 17.78
N THR A 350 -17.96 -13.53 18.02
CA THR A 350 -17.34 -14.60 17.21
C THR A 350 -18.24 -15.10 16.08
N GLU A 351 -19.57 -14.93 16.21
CA GLU A 351 -20.53 -15.20 15.16
C GLU A 351 -21.67 -14.18 15.21
N THR A 352 -22.04 -13.67 14.05
CA THR A 352 -23.16 -12.74 13.90
C THR A 352 -23.67 -12.72 12.46
N LYS A 353 -24.60 -11.80 12.14
CA LYS A 353 -25.14 -11.65 10.78
C LYS A 353 -24.90 -10.24 10.26
N THR A 354 -24.66 -10.13 8.94
CA THR A 354 -24.66 -8.83 8.26
C THR A 354 -26.04 -8.18 8.32
N ALA A 355 -26.13 -6.90 7.96
CA ALA A 355 -27.40 -6.23 7.79
C ALA A 355 -28.28 -6.87 6.71
N THR A 356 -27.72 -7.64 5.76
CA THR A 356 -28.42 -8.37 4.69
C THR A 356 -28.73 -9.82 5.05
N GLY A 357 -28.35 -10.28 6.24
CA GLY A 357 -28.65 -11.62 6.77
C GLY A 357 -27.54 -12.67 6.56
N GLY A 358 -26.46 -12.34 5.84
CA GLY A 358 -25.28 -13.22 5.67
C GLY A 358 -24.59 -13.49 7.02
N THR A 359 -23.99 -14.67 7.17
CA THR A 359 -23.26 -15.05 8.40
C THR A 359 -21.87 -14.44 8.40
N ILE A 360 -21.44 -13.91 9.54
CA ILE A 360 -20.09 -13.44 9.83
C ILE A 360 -19.51 -14.32 10.94
N LYS A 361 -18.26 -14.77 10.75
CA LYS A 361 -17.44 -15.43 11.75
C LYS A 361 -16.16 -14.62 11.97
N SER A 362 -15.71 -14.55 13.22
CA SER A 362 -14.54 -13.80 13.63
C SER A 362 -13.88 -14.42 14.87
N ASP A 363 -12.60 -14.17 15.06
CA ASP A 363 -11.90 -14.46 16.32
C ASP A 363 -12.25 -13.45 17.45
N GLY A 364 -13.07 -12.44 17.12
CA GLY A 364 -13.54 -11.42 18.05
C GLY A 364 -12.50 -10.36 18.43
N ARG A 365 -11.33 -10.35 17.77
CA ARG A 365 -10.26 -9.38 18.00
C ARG A 365 -10.31 -8.23 17.00
N VAL A 366 -9.77 -7.09 17.40
CA VAL A 366 -9.54 -5.92 16.53
C VAL A 366 -8.04 -5.77 16.31
N LEU A 367 -7.60 -5.64 15.07
CA LEU A 367 -6.20 -5.37 14.77
C LEU A 367 -5.93 -3.86 14.79
N VAL A 368 -5.04 -3.42 15.67
CA VAL A 368 -4.62 -2.02 15.76
C VAL A 368 -3.30 -1.85 15.02
N ILE A 369 -3.27 -0.96 14.03
CA ILE A 369 -2.15 -0.72 13.12
C ILE A 369 -1.69 0.72 13.26
N VAL A 370 -0.44 0.92 13.67
CA VAL A 370 0.21 2.22 13.75
C VAL A 370 0.98 2.47 12.46
N LEU A 371 0.65 3.56 11.78
CA LEU A 371 1.30 3.90 10.51
C LEU A 371 2.63 4.63 10.73
N ASN A 372 3.58 4.40 9.84
CA ASN A 372 4.83 5.14 9.77
C ASN A 372 4.56 6.62 9.46
N LYS A 373 5.41 7.52 9.99
CA LYS A 373 5.32 8.95 9.69
C LYS A 373 5.64 9.27 8.23
N THR A 374 6.49 8.48 7.62
CA THR A 374 6.86 8.53 6.20
C THR A 374 7.09 7.12 5.70
N GLN A 375 6.90 6.87 4.41
CA GLN A 375 7.33 5.61 3.78
C GLN A 375 8.85 5.49 3.95
N GLN A 376 9.29 4.36 4.50
CA GLN A 376 10.73 4.07 4.67
C GLN A 376 11.39 3.75 3.34
#